data_2c491c1ed31d29bcb7f31bf2bf756b7e
#
_entry.id   2c491c1ed31d29bcb7f31bf2bf756b7e
#
_cell.length_a   1.000
_cell.length_b   1.000
_cell.length_c   1.000
_cell.angle_alpha   90.00
_cell.angle_beta   90.00
_cell.angle_gamma   90.00
#
_symmetry.space_group_name_H-M   'P 1'
#
loop_
_entity.id
_entity.type
_entity.pdbx_description
1 polymer ?
#
loop_
_entity_poly.entity_id
_entity_poly.type
_entity_poly.pdbx_seq_one_letter_code
_entity_poly.pdbx_strand_id
1 'polypeptide(L)'
;MAGEFGTPEVVQEEVDILIIGGGMAACGAAYEIGPWIDAAGGNIKVKVIDKAAMDRSGAVAQGLSAINTYIGTEQDPADYARMVSNDLMGITRDDLAYDLGRHVDESVHLFEEWGLPIWKLDEQGERHDGSKGLTPLKDGGKPVRSGKWQIMINGESYKWIVAEAAKKALGTDRIQERVFIVKLVNDKNDKNRIAGAVGFSVREHKLFVYKFKACLLVAGGCVNIFRPRSVGEGQGRAWYPVWNAGSTYAMAAEAGAELTLMENRFVPTRFKDGYGPVGAWFLLFKSQATNAFGEVYMQRNKEM
;
A
#
# COMPACT_ATOMS: atom_id res chain seq x y z
N MET A 1 -26.50 0.07 -29.91
CA MET A 1 -26.08 1.32 -30.58
C MET A 1 -24.66 1.62 -30.09
N ALA A 2 -23.64 1.30 -30.89
CA ALA A 2 -22.30 1.81 -30.68
C ALA A 2 -22.35 3.29 -30.96
N GLY A 3 -22.27 4.14 -29.96
CA GLY A 3 -22.11 5.56 -30.13
C GLY A 3 -20.83 5.80 -30.93
N GLU A 4 -20.86 6.64 -31.93
CA GLU A 4 -19.67 7.14 -32.61
C GLU A 4 -18.82 7.96 -31.60
N PHE A 5 -18.06 7.24 -30.76
CA PHE A 5 -16.97 7.87 -30.03
C PHE A 5 -15.90 8.16 -31.10
N GLY A 6 -15.67 9.42 -31.41
CA GLY A 6 -14.60 9.83 -32.31
C GLY A 6 -13.25 9.24 -31.90
N THR A 7 -12.23 9.46 -32.73
CA THR A 7 -10.86 9.02 -32.39
C THR A 7 -10.38 9.78 -31.13
N PRO A 8 -9.89 9.08 -30.08
CA PRO A 8 -9.38 9.74 -28.88
C PRO A 8 -8.15 10.59 -29.22
N GLU A 9 -7.99 11.68 -28.51
CA GLU A 9 -6.75 12.45 -28.48
C GLU A 9 -5.62 11.59 -27.96
N VAL A 10 -4.48 11.55 -28.66
CA VAL A 10 -3.29 10.82 -28.21
C VAL A 10 -2.27 11.80 -27.66
N VAL A 11 -2.02 11.72 -26.36
CA VAL A 11 -1.03 12.52 -25.64
C VAL A 11 0.24 11.69 -25.46
N GLN A 12 1.36 12.18 -25.95
CA GLN A 12 2.67 11.55 -25.75
C GLN A 12 3.51 12.37 -24.80
N GLU A 13 4.13 11.70 -23.85
CA GLU A 13 4.98 12.32 -22.84
C GLU A 13 6.25 11.51 -22.64
N GLU A 14 7.37 12.19 -22.42
CA GLU A 14 8.67 11.59 -22.15
C GLU A 14 9.20 12.04 -20.80
N VAL A 15 9.54 11.06 -19.96
CA VAL A 15 10.07 11.26 -18.60
C VAL A 15 11.29 10.37 -18.39
N ASP A 16 12.08 10.64 -17.37
CA ASP A 16 13.19 9.77 -17.00
C ASP A 16 12.67 8.60 -16.15
N ILE A 17 11.80 8.89 -15.20
CA ILE A 17 11.23 7.90 -14.28
C ILE A 17 9.70 8.01 -14.27
N LEU A 18 9.02 6.90 -14.53
CA LEU A 18 7.57 6.78 -14.41
C LEU A 18 7.21 5.93 -13.19
N ILE A 19 6.40 6.48 -12.29
CA ILE A 19 5.84 5.76 -11.14
C ILE A 19 4.37 5.47 -11.44
N ILE A 20 4.01 4.19 -11.56
CA ILE A 20 2.65 3.75 -11.89
C ILE A 20 1.94 3.27 -10.63
N GLY A 21 0.99 4.04 -10.17
CA GLY A 21 0.22 3.88 -8.95
C GLY A 21 0.34 5.11 -8.06
N GLY A 22 -0.72 5.45 -7.31
CA GLY A 22 -0.77 6.54 -6.34
C GLY A 22 -0.98 6.05 -4.91
N GLY A 23 -0.72 4.76 -4.66
CA GLY A 23 -0.84 4.13 -3.35
C GLY A 23 0.30 4.47 -2.40
N MET A 24 0.38 3.76 -1.28
CA MET A 24 1.39 3.98 -0.24
C MET A 24 2.82 3.90 -0.78
N ALA A 25 3.13 2.87 -1.55
CA ALA A 25 4.47 2.69 -2.12
C ALA A 25 4.86 3.80 -3.10
N ALA A 26 3.90 4.30 -3.89
CA ALA A 26 4.13 5.45 -4.76
C ALA A 26 4.35 6.75 -3.98
N CYS A 27 3.62 6.93 -2.88
CA CYS A 27 3.81 8.10 -2.00
C CYS A 27 5.20 8.09 -1.37
N GLY A 28 5.66 6.96 -0.85
CA GLY A 28 7.01 6.80 -0.31
C GLY A 28 8.08 7.08 -1.36
N ALA A 29 7.95 6.47 -2.54
CA ALA A 29 8.87 6.71 -3.65
C ALA A 29 8.90 8.19 -4.10
N ALA A 30 7.73 8.85 -4.16
CA ALA A 30 7.63 10.27 -4.51
C ALA A 30 8.27 11.17 -3.44
N TYR A 31 8.10 10.82 -2.17
CA TYR A 31 8.73 11.54 -1.08
C TYR A 31 10.26 11.42 -1.15
N GLU A 32 10.78 10.21 -1.27
CA GLU A 32 12.22 9.94 -1.30
C GLU A 32 12.91 10.52 -2.54
N ILE A 33 12.28 10.45 -3.71
CA ILE A 33 12.91 10.93 -4.95
C ILE A 33 12.94 12.45 -5.05
N GLY A 34 12.06 13.18 -4.34
CA GLY A 34 12.01 14.64 -4.38
C GLY A 34 13.36 15.29 -4.08
N PRO A 35 13.97 15.06 -2.91
CA PRO A 35 15.29 15.58 -2.57
C PRO A 35 16.42 15.16 -3.55
N TRP A 36 16.33 13.95 -4.11
CA TRP A 36 17.31 13.49 -5.10
C TRP A 36 17.24 14.24 -6.43
N ILE A 37 16.03 14.64 -6.86
CA ILE A 37 15.86 15.49 -8.04
C ILE A 37 16.57 16.83 -7.82
N ASP A 38 16.37 17.44 -6.67
CA ASP A 38 16.98 18.72 -6.31
C ASP A 38 18.51 18.58 -6.24
N ALA A 39 19.03 17.55 -5.60
CA ALA A 39 20.46 17.25 -5.53
C ALA A 39 21.08 16.99 -6.92
N ALA A 40 20.32 16.47 -7.88
CA ALA A 40 20.71 16.28 -9.27
C ALA A 40 20.55 17.55 -10.13
N GLY A 41 20.33 18.71 -9.53
CA GLY A 41 20.17 19.99 -10.22
C GLY A 41 18.81 20.15 -10.91
N GLY A 42 17.79 19.41 -10.50
CA GLY A 42 16.41 19.53 -11.00
C GLY A 42 16.15 18.96 -12.39
N ASN A 43 17.13 18.33 -13.03
CA ASN A 43 17.06 17.92 -14.44
C ASN A 43 16.38 16.55 -14.66
N ILE A 44 16.05 15.81 -13.61
CA ILE A 44 15.38 14.50 -13.70
C ILE A 44 13.88 14.70 -13.82
N LYS A 45 13.29 14.23 -14.90
CA LYS A 45 11.86 14.27 -15.12
C LYS A 45 11.21 13.04 -14.51
N VAL A 46 10.45 13.24 -13.44
CA VAL A 46 9.69 12.19 -12.76
C VAL A 46 8.20 12.47 -12.91
N LYS A 47 7.40 11.43 -13.12
CA LYS A 47 5.96 11.53 -13.10
C LYS A 47 5.33 10.35 -12.37
N VAL A 48 4.36 10.66 -11.53
CA VAL A 48 3.49 9.69 -10.85
C VAL A 48 2.15 9.65 -11.56
N ILE A 49 1.67 8.45 -11.91
CA ILE A 49 0.39 8.25 -12.58
C ILE A 49 -0.53 7.43 -11.68
N ASP A 50 -1.72 7.95 -11.38
CA ASP A 50 -2.76 7.19 -10.67
C ASP A 50 -4.09 7.17 -11.45
N LYS A 51 -4.74 6.02 -11.46
CA LYS A 51 -6.09 5.87 -12.05
C LYS A 51 -7.18 6.57 -11.26
N ALA A 52 -6.92 6.88 -9.99
CA ALA A 52 -7.86 7.54 -9.09
C ALA A 52 -7.29 8.89 -8.60
N ALA A 53 -7.67 9.34 -7.43
CA ALA A 53 -7.05 10.47 -6.73
C ALA A 53 -6.04 9.95 -5.71
N MET A 54 -4.85 10.49 -5.72
CA MET A 54 -3.76 10.04 -4.84
C MET A 54 -4.12 10.10 -3.36
N ASP A 55 -4.91 11.09 -2.95
CA ASP A 55 -5.31 11.30 -1.56
C ASP A 55 -6.25 10.22 -1.02
N ARG A 56 -7.01 9.58 -1.91
CA ARG A 56 -8.15 8.72 -1.55
C ARG A 56 -8.14 7.38 -2.25
N SER A 57 -7.04 7.03 -2.94
CA SER A 57 -6.94 5.78 -3.68
C SER A 57 -6.21 4.68 -2.92
N GLY A 58 -6.54 3.45 -3.29
CA GLY A 58 -5.87 2.26 -2.84
C GLY A 58 -6.34 1.69 -1.50
N ALA A 59 -5.71 0.62 -1.08
CA ALA A 59 -6.08 -0.15 0.11
C ALA A 59 -5.93 0.66 1.41
N VAL A 60 -4.88 1.48 1.51
CA VAL A 60 -4.60 2.30 2.69
C VAL A 60 -5.66 3.36 2.94
N ALA A 61 -6.34 3.84 1.88
CA ALA A 61 -7.44 4.79 2.01
C ALA A 61 -8.72 4.22 2.64
N GLN A 62 -8.79 2.92 2.85
CA GLN A 62 -9.95 2.25 3.44
C GLN A 62 -9.85 2.02 4.95
N GLY A 63 -8.94 2.72 5.62
CA GLY A 63 -8.87 2.75 7.06
C GLY A 63 -8.03 1.62 7.67
N LEU A 64 -6.77 1.55 7.35
CA LEU A 64 -5.83 0.73 8.10
C LEU A 64 -5.63 1.31 9.50
N SER A 65 -5.74 0.48 10.53
CA SER A 65 -5.64 0.89 11.94
C SER A 65 -4.34 0.44 12.61
N ALA A 66 -3.50 -0.32 11.91
CA ALA A 66 -2.23 -0.80 12.45
C ALA A 66 -1.17 -0.93 11.34
N ILE A 67 0.08 -0.78 11.72
CA ILE A 67 1.25 -1.07 10.88
C ILE A 67 2.13 -2.11 11.56
N ASN A 68 2.69 -3.02 10.75
CA ASN A 68 3.65 -4.02 11.23
C ASN A 68 5.03 -3.38 11.26
N THR A 69 5.61 -3.31 12.44
CA THR A 69 6.91 -2.70 12.67
C THR A 69 7.50 -3.09 14.02
N TYR A 70 8.78 -2.81 14.20
CA TYR A 70 9.39 -2.67 15.51
C TYR A 70 9.91 -1.24 15.69
N ILE A 71 10.27 -0.89 16.90
CA ILE A 71 10.80 0.43 17.25
C ILE A 71 11.97 0.24 18.19
N GLY A 72 13.06 0.94 17.91
CA GLY A 72 14.27 0.90 18.70
C GLY A 72 15.09 -0.38 18.50
N THR A 73 15.88 -0.73 19.49
CA THR A 73 16.92 -1.77 19.39
C THR A 73 16.56 -3.12 20.03
N GLU A 74 15.34 -3.30 20.50
CA GLU A 74 14.89 -4.56 21.09
C GLU A 74 14.68 -5.69 20.06
N GLN A 75 14.52 -5.33 18.80
CA GLN A 75 14.41 -6.22 17.66
C GLN A 75 15.31 -5.71 16.54
N ASP A 76 15.59 -6.60 15.60
CA ASP A 76 16.40 -6.30 14.43
C ASP A 76 15.72 -6.76 13.12
N PRO A 77 16.29 -6.43 11.95
CA PRO A 77 15.75 -6.88 10.67
C PRO A 77 15.63 -8.41 10.52
N ALA A 78 16.52 -9.19 11.18
CA ALA A 78 16.43 -10.64 11.14
C ALA A 78 15.24 -11.16 11.98
N ASP A 79 14.94 -10.50 13.10
CA ASP A 79 13.73 -10.78 13.87
C ASP A 79 12.45 -10.48 13.07
N TYR A 80 12.46 -9.39 12.32
CA TYR A 80 11.35 -9.02 11.46
C TYR A 80 11.15 -10.06 10.33
N ALA A 81 12.22 -10.46 9.64
CA ALA A 81 12.17 -11.49 8.61
C ALA A 81 11.67 -12.83 9.18
N ARG A 82 12.13 -13.21 10.37
CA ARG A 82 11.69 -14.41 11.07
C ARG A 82 10.21 -14.37 11.45
N MET A 83 9.70 -13.20 11.85
CA MET A 83 8.26 -13.01 12.09
C MET A 83 7.46 -13.20 10.80
N VAL A 84 7.87 -12.59 9.69
CA VAL A 84 7.19 -12.75 8.38
C VAL A 84 7.22 -14.21 7.94
N SER A 85 8.36 -14.89 8.07
CA SER A 85 8.51 -16.30 7.71
C SER A 85 7.58 -17.20 8.53
N ASN A 86 7.47 -16.96 9.84
CA ASN A 86 6.57 -17.70 10.71
C ASN A 86 5.09 -17.47 10.36
N ASP A 87 4.70 -16.22 10.10
CA ASP A 87 3.32 -15.87 9.76
C ASP A 87 2.89 -16.45 8.40
N LEU A 88 3.82 -16.60 7.47
CA LEU A 88 3.60 -17.16 6.14
C LEU A 88 4.01 -18.63 6.02
N MET A 89 4.24 -19.32 7.13
CA MET A 89 4.59 -20.74 7.20
C MET A 89 5.81 -21.10 6.31
N GLY A 90 6.78 -20.22 6.24
CA GLY A 90 8.00 -20.41 5.44
C GLY A 90 7.84 -20.12 3.95
N ILE A 91 6.65 -19.80 3.47
CA ILE A 91 6.45 -19.40 2.05
C ILE A 91 6.75 -17.90 1.94
N THR A 92 8.03 -17.57 1.90
CA THR A 92 8.48 -16.17 1.93
C THR A 92 9.84 -16.01 1.21
N ARG A 93 10.17 -14.78 0.92
CA ARG A 93 11.49 -14.32 0.51
C ARG A 93 12.12 -13.61 1.70
N ASP A 94 12.88 -14.34 2.50
CA ASP A 94 13.49 -13.83 3.74
C ASP A 94 14.46 -12.69 3.47
N ASP A 95 15.11 -12.70 2.31
CA ASP A 95 15.97 -11.61 1.84
C ASP A 95 15.19 -10.30 1.67
N LEU A 96 14.02 -10.34 1.00
CA LEU A 96 13.16 -9.17 0.83
C LEU A 96 12.51 -8.73 2.14
N ALA A 97 12.12 -9.69 3.00
CA ALA A 97 11.58 -9.39 4.32
C ALA A 97 12.64 -8.73 5.21
N TYR A 98 13.90 -9.18 5.12
CA TYR A 98 15.02 -8.57 5.84
C TYR A 98 15.29 -7.14 5.36
N ASP A 99 15.32 -6.92 4.03
CA ASP A 99 15.50 -5.58 3.47
C ASP A 99 14.38 -4.63 3.89
N LEU A 100 13.13 -5.08 3.88
CA LEU A 100 12.01 -4.31 4.41
C LEU A 100 12.19 -4.02 5.90
N GLY A 101 12.60 -5.03 6.68
CA GLY A 101 12.85 -4.93 8.11
C GLY A 101 13.87 -3.84 8.49
N ARG A 102 14.85 -3.58 7.64
CA ARG A 102 15.87 -2.51 7.85
C ARG A 102 15.28 -1.10 7.87
N HIS A 103 14.08 -0.90 7.32
CA HIS A 103 13.47 0.42 7.13
C HIS A 103 12.17 0.63 7.88
N VAL A 104 11.65 -0.37 8.59
CA VAL A 104 10.33 -0.25 9.24
C VAL A 104 10.34 0.70 10.44
N ASP A 105 11.44 0.77 11.18
CA ASP A 105 11.61 1.69 12.31
C ASP A 105 11.64 3.15 11.83
N GLU A 106 12.52 3.46 10.89
CA GLU A 106 12.64 4.82 10.31
C GLU A 106 11.33 5.28 9.66
N SER A 107 10.63 4.37 8.98
CA SER A 107 9.35 4.69 8.31
C SER A 107 8.28 5.13 9.31
N VAL A 108 8.25 4.57 10.51
CA VAL A 108 7.31 4.98 11.56
C VAL A 108 7.61 6.39 12.06
N HIS A 109 8.87 6.71 12.21
CA HIS A 109 9.29 8.06 12.63
C HIS A 109 8.95 9.10 11.56
N LEU A 110 9.13 8.77 10.27
CA LEU A 110 8.66 9.62 9.17
C LEU A 110 7.15 9.86 9.23
N PHE A 111 6.34 8.87 9.55
CA PHE A 111 4.89 9.05 9.69
C PHE A 111 4.55 10.03 10.81
N GLU A 112 5.26 10.00 11.93
CA GLU A 112 5.10 11.01 12.99
C GLU A 112 5.47 12.41 12.49
N GLU A 113 6.57 12.55 11.78
CA GLU A 113 7.01 13.83 11.21
C GLU A 113 6.01 14.41 10.21
N TRP A 114 5.32 13.56 9.45
CA TRP A 114 4.25 13.97 8.55
C TRP A 114 2.94 14.32 9.27
N GLY A 115 2.86 14.06 10.58
CA GLY A 115 1.71 14.33 11.41
C GLY A 115 0.66 13.23 11.43
N LEU A 116 1.03 12.00 11.11
CA LEU A 116 0.12 10.86 11.29
C LEU A 116 -0.08 10.58 12.78
N PRO A 117 -1.32 10.61 13.30
CA PRO A 117 -1.58 10.27 14.68
C PRO A 117 -1.31 8.78 14.93
N ILE A 118 -0.28 8.52 15.74
CA ILE A 118 0.04 7.18 16.25
C ILE A 118 -0.53 7.09 17.66
N TRP A 119 -1.24 6.01 17.93
CA TRP A 119 -1.78 5.79 19.26
C TRP A 119 -0.66 5.48 20.24
N LYS A 120 -0.57 6.28 21.30
CA LYS A 120 0.46 6.19 22.34
C LYS A 120 -0.18 5.95 23.70
N LEU A 121 0.61 5.42 24.62
CA LEU A 121 0.28 5.37 26.04
C LEU A 121 0.84 6.63 26.70
N ASP A 122 0.02 7.30 27.52
CA ASP A 122 0.47 8.37 28.39
C ASP A 122 1.25 7.85 29.62
N GLU A 123 1.63 8.73 30.51
CA GLU A 123 2.37 8.37 31.74
C GLU A 123 1.55 7.45 32.67
N GLN A 124 0.23 7.51 32.59
CA GLN A 124 -0.70 6.68 33.37
C GLN A 124 -0.97 5.34 32.70
N GLY A 125 -0.45 5.12 31.48
CA GLY A 125 -0.67 3.91 30.69
C GLY A 125 -2.01 3.89 29.96
N GLU A 126 -2.70 5.02 29.91
CA GLU A 126 -3.93 5.19 29.15
C GLU A 126 -3.63 5.49 27.68
N ARG A 127 -4.60 5.20 26.82
CA ARG A 127 -4.43 5.34 25.36
C ARG A 127 -4.66 6.77 24.91
N HIS A 128 -3.80 7.24 24.02
CA HIS A 128 -3.93 8.53 23.37
C HIS A 128 -3.65 8.39 21.87
N ASP A 129 -4.34 9.15 21.04
CA ASP A 129 -4.20 9.09 19.57
C ASP A 129 -2.88 9.68 19.03
N GLY A 130 -2.02 10.14 19.91
CA GLY A 130 -0.73 10.74 19.54
C GLY A 130 -0.83 12.16 18.99
N SER A 131 -2.02 12.74 18.89
CA SER A 131 -2.21 14.03 18.25
C SER A 131 -1.77 15.24 19.10
N LYS A 132 -1.54 15.09 20.40
CA LYS A 132 -1.15 16.21 21.29
C LYS A 132 -0.29 15.77 22.47
N GLY A 133 0.86 16.40 22.61
CA GLY A 133 1.61 16.49 23.87
C GLY A 133 2.34 15.23 24.32
N LEU A 134 2.33 14.15 23.55
CA LEU A 134 3.03 12.93 23.88
C LEU A 134 4.42 12.89 23.25
N THR A 135 5.36 12.31 23.98
CA THR A 135 6.72 12.10 23.52
C THR A 135 6.73 11.32 22.21
N PRO A 136 7.47 11.75 21.19
CA PRO A 136 7.68 10.99 19.97
C PRO A 136 8.24 9.60 20.25
N LEU A 137 7.94 8.62 19.41
CA LEU A 137 8.42 7.25 19.59
C LEU A 137 9.95 7.17 19.64
N LYS A 138 10.63 7.95 18.79
CA LYS A 138 12.09 8.03 18.77
C LYS A 138 12.72 8.56 20.07
N ASP A 139 11.97 9.33 20.85
CA ASP A 139 12.42 9.92 22.11
C ASP A 139 11.93 9.10 23.34
N GLY A 140 11.53 7.85 23.13
CA GLY A 140 11.10 6.94 24.18
C GLY A 140 9.59 6.86 24.43
N GLY A 141 8.76 7.39 23.52
CA GLY A 141 7.30 7.22 23.54
C GLY A 141 6.89 5.75 23.43
N LYS A 142 5.80 5.37 24.09
CA LYS A 142 5.29 4.00 24.09
C LYS A 142 4.07 3.89 23.16
N PRO A 143 4.16 3.16 22.04
CA PRO A 143 3.01 2.99 21.15
C PRO A 143 1.98 2.03 21.76
N VAL A 144 0.71 2.25 21.44
CA VAL A 144 -0.33 1.23 21.66
C VAL A 144 -0.13 0.12 20.65
N ARG A 145 -0.08 -1.11 21.15
CA ARG A 145 0.13 -2.31 20.31
C ARG A 145 -1.10 -3.19 20.30
N SER A 146 -1.47 -3.69 19.13
CA SER A 146 -2.46 -4.76 18.96
C SER A 146 -1.81 -6.15 18.94
N GLY A 147 -0.49 -6.21 18.90
CA GLY A 147 0.35 -7.41 18.96
C GLY A 147 1.81 -6.99 19.05
N LYS A 148 2.73 -7.94 19.22
CA LYS A 148 4.17 -7.66 19.38
C LYS A 148 4.72 -6.77 18.24
N TRP A 149 4.28 -7.04 17.01
CA TRP A 149 4.78 -6.42 15.79
C TRP A 149 3.85 -5.35 15.19
N GLN A 150 2.77 -5.00 15.90
CA GLN A 150 1.76 -4.10 15.38
C GLN A 150 1.58 -2.90 16.29
N ILE A 151 1.76 -1.71 15.74
CA ILE A 151 1.41 -0.46 16.41
C ILE A 151 0.13 0.11 15.82
N MET A 152 -0.67 0.76 16.68
CA MET A 152 -1.95 1.35 16.30
C MET A 152 -1.75 2.76 15.76
N ILE A 153 -2.45 3.07 14.67
CA ILE A 153 -2.47 4.38 14.04
C ILE A 153 -3.90 4.85 13.78
N ASN A 154 -4.08 6.15 13.55
CA ASN A 154 -5.33 6.66 13.02
C ASN A 154 -5.42 6.38 11.51
N GLY A 155 -6.18 5.33 11.16
CA GLY A 155 -6.31 4.87 9.78
C GLY A 155 -7.13 5.77 8.88
N GLU A 156 -7.99 6.63 9.41
CA GLU A 156 -8.86 7.51 8.62
C GLU A 156 -8.06 8.62 7.91
N SER A 157 -7.08 9.19 8.59
CA SER A 157 -6.23 10.25 8.07
C SER A 157 -4.98 9.75 7.34
N TYR A 158 -4.64 8.49 7.49
CA TYR A 158 -3.37 7.92 7.05
C TYR A 158 -3.05 8.21 5.59
N LYS A 159 -3.94 7.83 4.67
CA LYS A 159 -3.67 7.98 3.23
C LYS A 159 -3.53 9.45 2.82
N TRP A 160 -4.35 10.31 3.37
CA TRP A 160 -4.29 11.74 3.07
C TRP A 160 -2.98 12.37 3.53
N ILE A 161 -2.54 12.10 4.75
CA ILE A 161 -1.29 12.64 5.32
C ILE A 161 -0.08 12.21 4.49
N VAL A 162 0.00 10.91 4.15
CA VAL A 162 1.09 10.37 3.35
C VAL A 162 1.09 10.95 1.93
N ALA A 163 -0.07 11.13 1.33
CA ALA A 163 -0.19 11.75 0.00
C ALA A 163 0.24 13.23 0.02
N GLU A 164 -0.10 13.98 1.06
CA GLU A 164 0.33 15.37 1.21
C GLU A 164 1.85 15.48 1.39
N ALA A 165 2.48 14.58 2.15
CA ALA A 165 3.93 14.53 2.27
C ALA A 165 4.59 14.28 0.91
N ALA A 166 4.09 13.33 0.13
CA ALA A 166 4.56 13.03 -1.21
C ALA A 166 4.40 14.21 -2.18
N LYS A 167 3.24 14.89 -2.16
CA LYS A 167 2.96 16.07 -2.99
C LYS A 167 3.88 17.23 -2.66
N LYS A 168 4.17 17.46 -1.38
CA LYS A 168 5.10 18.52 -0.95
C LYS A 168 6.53 18.23 -1.40
N ALA A 169 6.98 16.99 -1.31
CA ALA A 169 8.33 16.60 -1.68
C ALA A 169 8.56 16.59 -3.20
N LEU A 170 7.62 16.06 -3.98
CA LEU A 170 7.80 15.88 -5.41
C LEU A 170 7.32 17.08 -6.24
N GLY A 171 6.29 17.80 -5.78
CA GLY A 171 5.56 18.81 -6.55
C GLY A 171 4.31 18.21 -7.22
N THR A 172 3.19 18.95 -7.16
CA THR A 172 1.89 18.48 -7.68
C THR A 172 1.85 18.43 -9.20
N ASP A 173 2.65 19.20 -9.91
CA ASP A 173 2.80 19.23 -11.36
C ASP A 173 3.35 17.92 -11.94
N ARG A 174 4.06 17.16 -11.11
CA ARG A 174 4.61 15.84 -11.44
C ARG A 174 3.66 14.68 -11.12
N ILE A 175 2.46 14.97 -10.63
CA ILE A 175 1.44 13.97 -10.29
C ILE A 175 0.26 14.09 -11.24
N GLN A 176 0.00 13.03 -11.99
CA GLN A 176 -1.13 12.94 -12.91
C GLN A 176 -2.13 11.91 -12.44
N GLU A 177 -3.28 12.38 -12.04
CA GLU A 177 -4.39 11.57 -11.59
C GLU A 177 -5.35 11.24 -12.73
N ARG A 178 -6.23 10.27 -12.51
CA ARG A 178 -7.29 9.87 -13.44
C ARG A 178 -6.79 9.27 -14.75
N VAL A 179 -5.61 8.71 -14.77
CA VAL A 179 -5.06 7.97 -15.91
C VAL A 179 -4.82 6.51 -15.52
N PHE A 180 -5.49 5.62 -16.22
CA PHE A 180 -5.36 4.18 -16.02
C PHE A 180 -4.34 3.61 -17.00
N ILE A 181 -3.18 3.21 -16.48
CA ILE A 181 -2.17 2.49 -17.26
C ILE A 181 -2.62 1.04 -17.40
N VAL A 182 -2.62 0.54 -18.63
CA VAL A 182 -3.12 -0.80 -18.97
C VAL A 182 -2.06 -1.71 -19.58
N LYS A 183 -0.95 -1.14 -20.05
CA LYS A 183 0.11 -1.94 -20.68
C LYS A 183 1.48 -1.29 -20.51
N LEU A 184 2.48 -2.11 -20.22
CA LEU A 184 3.89 -1.78 -20.39
C LEU A 184 4.35 -2.18 -21.79
N VAL A 185 5.28 -1.41 -22.35
CA VAL A 185 5.77 -1.60 -23.71
C VAL A 185 7.28 -1.83 -23.66
N ASN A 186 7.71 -2.96 -24.20
CA ASN A 186 9.12 -3.29 -24.31
C ASN A 186 9.80 -2.47 -25.40
N ASP A 187 11.09 -2.27 -25.27
CA ASP A 187 11.92 -1.65 -26.29
C ASP A 187 11.90 -2.47 -27.58
N LYS A 188 11.88 -1.80 -28.71
CA LYS A 188 11.86 -2.43 -30.03
C LYS A 188 13.10 -3.28 -30.29
N ASN A 189 14.26 -2.82 -29.79
CA ASN A 189 15.56 -3.42 -30.05
C ASN A 189 16.03 -4.35 -28.91
N ASP A 190 15.43 -4.22 -27.71
CA ASP A 190 15.74 -5.03 -26.53
C ASP A 190 14.44 -5.45 -25.83
N LYS A 191 14.00 -6.66 -26.04
CA LYS A 191 12.77 -7.20 -25.47
C LYS A 191 12.82 -7.36 -23.95
N ASN A 192 14.00 -7.35 -23.35
CA ASN A 192 14.20 -7.42 -21.90
C ASN A 192 14.17 -6.05 -21.24
N ARG A 193 14.01 -5.01 -22.01
CA ARG A 193 13.91 -3.62 -21.52
C ARG A 193 12.51 -3.09 -21.70
N ILE A 194 11.94 -2.53 -20.63
CA ILE A 194 10.70 -1.76 -20.69
C ILE A 194 11.04 -0.31 -21.04
N ALA A 195 10.39 0.23 -22.04
CA ALA A 195 10.67 1.58 -22.57
C ALA A 195 9.45 2.51 -22.55
N GLY A 196 8.27 1.99 -22.26
CA GLY A 196 7.06 2.82 -22.27
C GLY A 196 5.89 2.18 -21.56
N ALA A 197 4.82 2.96 -21.43
CA ALA A 197 3.53 2.54 -20.93
C ALA A 197 2.40 3.21 -21.73
N VAL A 198 1.27 2.52 -21.81
CA VAL A 198 0.06 3.04 -22.47
C VAL A 198 -1.08 3.01 -21.47
N GLY A 199 -1.86 4.08 -21.47
CA GLY A 199 -3.03 4.22 -20.63
C GLY A 199 -4.09 5.10 -21.25
N PHE A 200 -5.19 5.29 -20.53
CA PHE A 200 -6.26 6.18 -20.95
C PHE A 200 -6.79 6.99 -19.77
N SER A 201 -7.34 8.16 -20.07
CA SER A 201 -8.02 8.95 -19.05
C SER A 201 -9.34 8.29 -18.66
N VAL A 202 -9.63 8.24 -17.35
CA VAL A 202 -10.93 7.77 -16.83
C VAL A 202 -11.98 8.90 -16.81
N ARG A 203 -11.64 10.08 -17.30
CA ARG A 203 -12.49 11.27 -17.32
C ARG A 203 -12.66 11.90 -18.71
N GLU A 204 -11.64 11.80 -19.54
CA GLU A 204 -11.57 12.47 -20.85
C GLU A 204 -11.38 11.44 -21.96
N HIS A 205 -11.72 11.78 -23.17
CA HIS A 205 -11.52 10.91 -24.33
C HIS A 205 -10.07 11.00 -24.83
N LYS A 206 -9.12 10.58 -23.99
CA LYS A 206 -7.68 10.66 -24.23
C LYS A 206 -6.97 9.34 -23.99
N LEU A 207 -6.01 9.03 -24.85
CA LEU A 207 -5.00 7.99 -24.67
C LEU A 207 -3.67 8.64 -24.31
N PHE A 208 -2.93 8.00 -23.44
CA PHE A 208 -1.60 8.44 -23.02
C PHE A 208 -0.55 7.42 -23.40
N VAL A 209 0.54 7.89 -23.96
CA VAL A 209 1.74 7.09 -24.24
C VAL A 209 2.92 7.75 -23.53
N TYR A 210 3.45 7.06 -22.54
CA TYR A 210 4.63 7.51 -21.81
C TYR A 210 5.85 6.76 -22.28
N LYS A 211 6.93 7.50 -22.55
CA LYS A 211 8.27 6.95 -22.76
C LYS A 211 9.11 7.25 -21.52
N PHE A 212 9.93 6.31 -21.10
CA PHE A 212 10.75 6.48 -19.90
C PHE A 212 12.04 5.65 -19.96
N LYS A 213 12.99 5.99 -19.07
CA LYS A 213 14.24 5.24 -18.86
C LYS A 213 14.08 4.17 -17.78
N ALA A 214 13.31 4.47 -16.72
CA ALA A 214 13.01 3.56 -15.63
C ALA A 214 11.53 3.65 -15.23
N CYS A 215 10.98 2.54 -14.72
CA CYS A 215 9.61 2.46 -14.26
C CYS A 215 9.52 1.79 -12.89
N LEU A 216 8.76 2.39 -12.00
CA LEU A 216 8.36 1.80 -10.74
C LEU A 216 6.87 1.41 -10.83
N LEU A 217 6.58 0.11 -10.88
CA LEU A 217 5.22 -0.42 -10.98
C LEU A 217 4.70 -0.77 -9.58
N VAL A 218 3.88 0.11 -9.00
CA VAL A 218 3.38 0.06 -7.62
C VAL A 218 1.87 0.28 -7.54
N ALA A 219 1.14 -0.26 -8.51
CA ALA A 219 -0.29 -0.05 -8.67
C ALA A 219 -1.19 -0.98 -7.83
N GLY A 220 -0.64 -1.54 -6.76
CA GLY A 220 -1.36 -2.36 -5.78
C GLY A 220 -1.43 -3.83 -6.14
N GLY A 221 -2.15 -4.57 -5.33
CA GLY A 221 -2.23 -6.04 -5.39
C GLY A 221 -3.46 -6.55 -6.12
N CYS A 222 -4.03 -7.66 -5.59
CA CYS A 222 -5.02 -8.47 -6.27
C CYS A 222 -6.01 -9.04 -5.25
N VAL A 223 -7.01 -8.27 -4.90
CA VAL A 223 -8.02 -8.70 -3.91
C VAL A 223 -9.29 -9.19 -4.57
N ASN A 224 -9.65 -8.65 -5.72
CA ASN A 224 -11.00 -8.79 -6.28
C ASN A 224 -11.11 -9.76 -7.46
N ILE A 225 -10.13 -10.64 -7.67
CA ILE A 225 -10.22 -11.70 -8.70
C ILE A 225 -10.77 -13.02 -8.17
N PHE A 226 -10.83 -13.17 -6.85
CA PHE A 226 -11.28 -14.41 -6.23
C PHE A 226 -12.74 -14.30 -5.83
N ARG A 227 -13.53 -15.30 -6.21
CA ARG A 227 -14.91 -15.41 -5.73
C ARG A 227 -14.91 -16.06 -4.34
N PRO A 228 -15.67 -15.51 -3.37
CA PRO A 228 -15.97 -16.23 -2.15
C PRO A 228 -16.62 -17.58 -2.46
N ARG A 229 -16.34 -18.59 -1.64
CA ARG A 229 -16.99 -19.91 -1.80
C ARG A 229 -18.44 -19.93 -1.35
N SER A 230 -18.82 -18.97 -0.52
CA SER A 230 -20.16 -18.90 0.06
C SER A 230 -21.15 -18.28 -0.90
N VAL A 231 -22.29 -18.94 -1.08
CA VAL A 231 -23.43 -18.41 -1.86
C VAL A 231 -23.98 -17.15 -1.20
N GLY A 232 -24.15 -16.08 -1.98
CA GLY A 232 -24.67 -14.80 -1.49
C GLY A 232 -23.59 -13.85 -0.94
N GLU A 233 -22.35 -14.29 -0.81
CA GLU A 233 -21.20 -13.41 -0.58
C GLU A 233 -20.69 -12.89 -1.92
N GLY A 234 -21.35 -11.86 -2.40
CA GLY A 234 -21.09 -11.35 -3.72
C GLY A 234 -19.78 -10.59 -3.84
N GLN A 235 -19.34 -10.40 -5.07
CA GLN A 235 -18.38 -9.37 -5.46
C GLN A 235 -18.85 -8.03 -4.89
N GLY A 236 -17.96 -7.25 -4.30
CA GLY A 236 -18.28 -5.97 -3.66
C GLY A 236 -18.25 -6.01 -2.13
N ARG A 237 -18.08 -7.17 -1.50
CA ARG A 237 -17.81 -7.31 -0.07
C ARG A 237 -16.32 -7.47 0.26
N ALA A 238 -15.45 -7.36 -0.74
CA ALA A 238 -14.03 -7.27 -0.51
C ALA A 238 -13.70 -5.97 0.23
N TRP A 239 -12.87 -6.06 1.24
CA TRP A 239 -12.49 -4.90 2.04
C TRP A 239 -11.69 -3.87 1.26
N TYR A 240 -10.82 -4.32 0.40
CA TYR A 240 -10.00 -3.45 -0.43
C TYR A 240 -10.75 -2.97 -1.68
N PRO A 241 -10.24 -1.93 -2.35
CA PRO A 241 -10.90 -1.38 -3.53
C PRO A 241 -11.22 -2.47 -4.55
N VAL A 242 -12.44 -2.45 -5.06
CA VAL A 242 -12.92 -3.42 -6.08
C VAL A 242 -12.08 -3.41 -7.36
N TRP A 243 -11.41 -2.32 -7.64
CA TRP A 243 -10.50 -2.14 -8.79
C TRP A 243 -9.08 -2.69 -8.54
N ASN A 244 -8.83 -3.27 -7.39
CA ASN A 244 -7.59 -3.98 -7.07
C ASN A 244 -7.69 -5.41 -7.60
N ALA A 245 -7.59 -5.56 -8.90
CA ALA A 245 -7.92 -6.78 -9.65
C ALA A 245 -6.70 -7.47 -10.29
N GLY A 246 -5.48 -7.15 -9.82
CA GLY A 246 -4.25 -7.82 -10.27
C GLY A 246 -3.66 -7.27 -11.57
N SER A 247 -4.10 -6.12 -12.06
CA SER A 247 -3.52 -5.50 -13.26
C SER A 247 -2.02 -5.28 -13.16
N THR A 248 -1.50 -5.02 -11.95
CA THR A 248 -0.07 -4.87 -11.68
C THR A 248 0.69 -6.15 -12.05
N TYR A 249 0.20 -7.29 -11.55
CA TYR A 249 0.83 -8.58 -11.84
C TYR A 249 0.74 -8.97 -13.31
N ALA A 250 -0.42 -8.72 -13.93
CA ALA A 250 -0.61 -9.00 -15.35
C ALA A 250 0.35 -8.20 -16.22
N MET A 251 0.44 -6.88 -16.00
CA MET A 251 1.37 -6.03 -16.74
C MET A 251 2.84 -6.42 -16.53
N ALA A 252 3.22 -6.77 -15.30
CA ALA A 252 4.57 -7.20 -14.98
C ALA A 252 4.91 -8.52 -15.69
N ALA A 253 4.02 -9.52 -15.61
CA ALA A 253 4.19 -10.81 -16.26
C ALA A 253 4.25 -10.71 -17.80
N GLU A 254 3.34 -9.93 -18.40
CA GLU A 254 3.35 -9.68 -19.86
C GLU A 254 4.63 -8.98 -20.31
N ALA A 255 5.21 -8.16 -19.45
CA ALA A 255 6.45 -7.46 -19.71
C ALA A 255 7.70 -8.34 -19.51
N GLY A 256 7.53 -9.59 -19.03
CA GLY A 256 8.60 -10.55 -18.82
C GLY A 256 9.22 -10.50 -17.41
N ALA A 257 8.59 -9.83 -16.45
CA ALA A 257 9.06 -9.83 -15.07
C ALA A 257 8.86 -11.18 -14.40
N GLU A 258 9.82 -11.58 -13.59
CA GLU A 258 9.68 -12.72 -12.69
C GLU A 258 8.81 -12.33 -11.49
N LEU A 259 7.81 -13.16 -11.17
CA LEU A 259 6.90 -12.95 -10.05
C LEU A 259 7.22 -13.95 -8.95
N THR A 260 7.26 -13.46 -7.70
CA THR A 260 7.50 -14.29 -6.51
C THR A 260 6.36 -14.19 -5.52
N LEU A 261 6.26 -15.16 -4.62
CA LEU A 261 5.24 -15.21 -3.54
C LEU A 261 3.79 -15.25 -4.05
N MET A 262 3.58 -15.75 -5.26
CA MET A 262 2.24 -15.85 -5.85
C MET A 262 1.34 -16.90 -5.19
N GLU A 263 1.90 -17.79 -4.39
CA GLU A 263 1.19 -18.74 -3.53
C GLU A 263 0.48 -18.08 -2.37
N ASN A 264 1.01 -16.94 -1.90
CA ASN A 264 0.48 -16.22 -0.76
C ASN A 264 -0.70 -15.34 -1.17
N ARG A 265 -1.77 -15.45 -0.41
CA ARG A 265 -2.95 -14.61 -0.54
C ARG A 265 -3.35 -14.06 0.82
N PHE A 266 -3.26 -12.76 0.99
CA PHE A 266 -3.79 -12.10 2.14
C PHE A 266 -5.27 -11.75 1.94
N VAL A 267 -6.13 -12.32 2.77
CA VAL A 267 -7.57 -12.03 2.77
C VAL A 267 -7.99 -11.71 4.22
N PRO A 268 -8.27 -10.45 4.53
CA PRO A 268 -8.75 -10.11 5.86
C PRO A 268 -10.13 -10.71 6.12
N THR A 269 -10.29 -11.35 7.27
CA THR A 269 -11.59 -11.83 7.73
C THR A 269 -12.47 -10.65 8.12
N ARG A 270 -13.70 -10.66 7.66
CA ARG A 270 -14.70 -9.61 7.90
C ARG A 270 -15.99 -10.21 8.46
N PHE A 271 -16.72 -9.41 9.21
CA PHE A 271 -18.10 -9.74 9.52
C PHE A 271 -18.95 -9.69 8.26
N LYS A 272 -19.89 -10.60 8.15
CA LYS A 272 -20.72 -10.77 6.96
C LYS A 272 -21.38 -9.47 6.49
N ASP A 273 -21.86 -8.64 7.40
CA ASP A 273 -22.60 -7.42 7.11
C ASP A 273 -21.88 -6.16 7.63
N GLY A 274 -20.59 -6.28 7.96
CA GLY A 274 -19.77 -5.19 8.48
C GLY A 274 -18.70 -4.72 7.50
N TYR A 275 -18.50 -3.41 7.44
CA TYR A 275 -17.41 -2.77 6.73
C TYR A 275 -16.45 -2.12 7.72
N GLY A 276 -15.18 -2.07 7.38
CA GLY A 276 -14.18 -1.35 8.13
C GLY A 276 -13.05 -2.23 8.72
N PRO A 277 -12.07 -1.63 9.39
CA PRO A 277 -10.86 -2.28 9.87
C PRO A 277 -11.08 -3.06 11.18
N VAL A 278 -12.01 -4.00 11.19
CA VAL A 278 -12.43 -4.71 12.41
C VAL A 278 -11.36 -5.64 13.00
N GLY A 279 -10.41 -6.12 12.18
CA GLY A 279 -9.39 -7.07 12.66
C GLY A 279 -8.51 -6.50 13.77
N ALA A 280 -7.94 -5.32 13.57
CA ALA A 280 -7.11 -4.66 14.57
C ALA A 280 -7.91 -4.25 15.82
N TRP A 281 -9.14 -3.76 15.65
CA TRP A 281 -10.04 -3.47 16.75
C TRP A 281 -10.39 -4.72 17.57
N PHE A 282 -10.59 -5.84 16.90
CA PHE A 282 -10.86 -7.12 17.54
C PHE A 282 -9.71 -7.51 18.50
N LEU A 283 -8.47 -7.39 18.04
CA LEU A 283 -7.27 -7.66 18.84
C LEU A 283 -7.09 -6.62 19.96
N LEU A 284 -7.29 -5.34 19.64
CA LEU A 284 -7.13 -4.24 20.60
C LEU A 284 -8.06 -4.35 21.81
N PHE A 285 -9.33 -4.71 21.56
CA PHE A 285 -10.32 -4.90 22.61
C PHE A 285 -10.32 -6.30 23.23
N LYS A 286 -9.37 -7.18 22.81
CA LYS A 286 -9.29 -8.57 23.26
C LYS A 286 -10.62 -9.31 23.14
N SER A 287 -11.33 -9.01 22.03
CA SER A 287 -12.64 -9.62 21.76
C SER A 287 -12.50 -11.13 21.56
N GLN A 288 -13.47 -11.88 22.02
CA GLN A 288 -13.51 -13.33 21.85
C GLN A 288 -14.41 -13.70 20.67
N ALA A 289 -13.87 -14.51 19.75
CA ALA A 289 -14.65 -15.04 18.65
C ALA A 289 -15.44 -16.26 19.13
N THR A 290 -16.76 -16.21 19.02
CA THR A 290 -17.66 -17.31 19.36
C THR A 290 -18.38 -17.86 18.13
N ASN A 291 -18.71 -19.16 18.16
CA ASN A 291 -19.59 -19.75 17.16
C ASN A 291 -21.08 -19.45 17.50
N ALA A 292 -21.98 -19.97 16.68
CA ALA A 292 -23.42 -19.78 16.86
C ALA A 292 -23.98 -20.36 18.20
N PHE A 293 -23.23 -21.21 18.86
CA PHE A 293 -23.56 -21.80 20.17
C PHE A 293 -22.98 -21.02 21.36
N GLY A 294 -22.29 -19.90 21.10
CA GLY A 294 -21.63 -19.11 22.12
C GLY A 294 -20.27 -19.68 22.60
N GLU A 295 -19.76 -20.72 21.97
CA GLU A 295 -18.48 -21.32 22.33
C GLU A 295 -17.31 -20.52 21.76
N VAL A 296 -16.27 -20.26 22.56
CA VAL A 296 -15.02 -19.60 22.15
C VAL A 296 -14.18 -20.57 21.34
N TYR A 297 -14.31 -20.59 20.04
CA TYR A 297 -13.68 -21.59 19.17
C TYR A 297 -12.19 -21.39 18.97
N MET A 298 -11.68 -20.18 19.12
CA MET A 298 -10.24 -19.88 18.94
C MET A 298 -9.37 -20.57 20.01
N GLN A 299 -9.89 -20.82 21.18
CA GLN A 299 -9.16 -21.53 22.25
C GLN A 299 -9.14 -23.04 22.01
N ARG A 300 -10.22 -23.59 21.51
CA ARG A 300 -10.35 -25.04 21.24
C ARG A 300 -9.34 -25.55 20.21
N ASN A 301 -8.95 -24.70 19.24
CA ASN A 301 -8.02 -25.08 18.17
C ASN A 301 -6.53 -24.87 18.54
N LYS A 302 -6.23 -24.35 19.72
CA LYS A 302 -4.84 -24.27 20.22
C LYS A 302 -4.34 -25.57 20.86
N GLU A 303 -5.25 -26.47 21.16
CA GLU A 303 -4.96 -27.75 21.78
C GLU A 303 -4.86 -28.91 20.75
N MET A 304 -5.10 -28.62 19.47
CA MET A 304 -4.88 -29.49 18.32
C MET A 304 -3.62 -29.11 17.57
#